data_a91b6c237feab3a0e1f116a0aef59d20
#
_entry.id   a91b6c237feab3a0e1f116a0aef59d20
#
_cell.length_a   1.000
_cell.length_b   1.000
_cell.length_c   1.000
_cell.angle_alpha   90.00
_cell.angle_beta   90.00
_cell.angle_gamma   90.00
#
_symmetry.space_group_name_H-M   'P 1'
#
loop_
_entity.id
_entity.type
_entity.pdbx_description
1 polymer ?
#
loop_
_entity_poly.entity_id
_entity_poly.type
_entity_poly.pdbx_seq_one_letter_code
_entity_poly.pdbx_strand_id
1 'polypeptide(L)'
;MAFEIAFNPSGVIERAKTILNDYGAKFFTEDKLWVWLLDGQREIALQVPEATSVTAPLELAPGVTQAIPATSHCLIDVPRNVTGEAIRPAARALFDEMRPGWATEGGALIVKHFIYDPERDKKTFEVWPPAAAGAAVECISSAMPDDSSMASNLFAVDSRHANGLTDYVVFRALNKLTGNPQFLTHAKNHFDLFMYSCGKSADAGLLLSQREAA
;
A
#
# COMPACT_ATOMS: atom_id res chain seq x y z
N MET A 1 7.50 -4.38 -36.31
CA MET A 1 7.18 -5.04 -35.04
C MET A 1 6.95 -3.95 -34.01
N ALA A 2 5.72 -3.77 -33.54
CA ALA A 2 5.45 -2.85 -32.45
C ALA A 2 5.99 -3.51 -31.17
N PHE A 3 6.92 -2.86 -30.47
CA PHE A 3 7.34 -3.26 -29.13
C PHE A 3 6.21 -2.89 -28.18
N GLU A 4 5.32 -3.81 -27.93
CA GLU A 4 4.35 -3.69 -26.85
C GLU A 4 5.08 -4.04 -25.55
N ILE A 5 5.65 -3.04 -24.89
CA ILE A 5 6.19 -3.21 -23.54
C ILE A 5 4.97 -3.39 -22.63
N ALA A 6 4.69 -4.61 -22.25
CA ALA A 6 3.55 -4.92 -21.40
C ALA A 6 3.66 -4.20 -20.05
N PHE A 7 2.56 -3.59 -19.61
CA PHE A 7 2.43 -3.01 -18.26
C PHE A 7 2.18 -4.14 -17.25
N ASN A 8 3.18 -4.97 -17.04
CA ASN A 8 3.19 -6.07 -16.08
C ASN A 8 4.56 -6.16 -15.39
N PRO A 9 4.71 -6.96 -14.34
CA PRO A 9 5.98 -7.11 -13.62
C PRO A 9 7.19 -7.42 -14.50
N SER A 10 7.08 -8.35 -15.46
CA SER A 10 8.19 -8.64 -16.39
C SER A 10 8.58 -7.42 -17.23
N GLY A 11 7.62 -6.62 -17.68
CA GLY A 11 7.88 -5.38 -18.41
C GLY A 11 8.61 -4.34 -17.58
N VAL A 12 8.37 -4.27 -16.26
CA VAL A 12 9.14 -3.43 -15.34
C VAL A 12 10.58 -3.91 -15.24
N ILE A 13 10.80 -5.22 -15.11
CA ILE A 13 12.14 -5.82 -15.05
C ILE A 13 12.92 -5.53 -16.33
N GLU A 14 12.32 -5.71 -17.50
CA GLU A 14 12.99 -5.44 -18.79
C GLU A 14 13.34 -3.96 -18.96
N ARG A 15 12.47 -3.04 -18.50
CA ARG A 15 12.79 -1.61 -18.50
C ARG A 15 13.93 -1.28 -17.55
N ALA A 16 13.94 -1.87 -16.35
CA ALA A 16 15.03 -1.69 -15.40
C ALA A 16 16.35 -2.20 -15.96
N LYS A 17 16.39 -3.39 -16.58
CA LYS A 17 17.58 -3.92 -17.28
C LYS A 17 18.09 -2.98 -18.37
N THR A 18 17.17 -2.36 -19.12
CA THR A 18 17.49 -1.39 -20.18
C THR A 18 18.16 -0.14 -19.59
N ILE A 19 17.60 0.45 -18.54
CA ILE A 19 18.15 1.64 -17.88
C ILE A 19 19.52 1.33 -17.27
N LEU A 20 19.67 0.15 -16.66
CA LEU A 20 20.93 -0.31 -16.06
C LEU A 20 21.98 -0.75 -17.09
N ASN A 21 21.61 -0.85 -18.38
CA ASN A 21 22.44 -1.42 -19.44
C ASN A 21 22.93 -2.86 -19.13
N ASP A 22 22.10 -3.65 -18.42
CA ASP A 22 22.38 -5.02 -17.97
C ASP A 22 21.44 -6.05 -18.61
N TYR A 23 21.35 -6.02 -19.95
CA TYR A 23 20.46 -6.87 -20.75
C TYR A 23 20.64 -8.38 -20.51
N GLY A 24 21.83 -8.79 -20.10
CA GLY A 24 22.17 -10.19 -19.86
C GLY A 24 22.12 -10.59 -18.39
N ALA A 25 21.59 -9.74 -17.51
CA ALA A 25 21.58 -9.95 -16.06
C ALA A 25 22.94 -10.36 -15.47
N LYS A 26 24.02 -9.75 -15.99
CA LYS A 26 25.40 -10.07 -15.60
C LYS A 26 25.79 -9.51 -14.23
N PHE A 27 25.27 -8.32 -13.91
CA PHE A 27 25.53 -7.66 -12.62
C PHE A 27 24.46 -7.97 -11.60
N PHE A 28 23.19 -8.04 -12.04
CA PHE A 28 22.05 -8.33 -11.19
C PHE A 28 21.27 -9.51 -11.76
N THR A 29 21.23 -10.60 -10.99
CA THR A 29 20.41 -11.77 -11.37
C THR A 29 18.93 -11.36 -11.44
N GLU A 30 18.20 -12.02 -12.32
CA GLU A 30 16.77 -11.74 -12.50
C GLU A 30 15.99 -11.90 -11.20
N ASP A 31 16.28 -12.96 -10.41
CA ASP A 31 15.66 -13.16 -9.09
C ASP A 31 15.82 -11.96 -8.16
N LYS A 32 16.98 -11.28 -8.18
CA LYS A 32 17.18 -10.08 -7.36
C LYS A 32 16.33 -8.91 -7.82
N LEU A 33 16.17 -8.72 -9.13
CA LEU A 33 15.31 -7.68 -9.68
C LEU A 33 13.86 -7.95 -9.30
N TRP A 34 13.43 -9.21 -9.32
CA TRP A 34 12.11 -9.62 -8.87
C TRP A 34 11.87 -9.34 -7.38
N VAL A 35 12.81 -9.68 -6.52
CA VAL A 35 12.73 -9.37 -5.08
C VAL A 35 12.61 -7.85 -4.86
N TRP A 36 13.40 -7.04 -5.56
CA TRP A 36 13.32 -5.59 -5.44
C TRP A 36 12.01 -5.02 -6.00
N LEU A 37 11.45 -5.63 -7.02
CA LEU A 37 10.13 -5.25 -7.52
C LEU A 37 9.04 -5.52 -6.48
N LEU A 38 9.08 -6.65 -5.79
CA LEU A 38 8.17 -6.95 -4.69
C LEU A 38 8.34 -5.98 -3.51
N ASP A 39 9.61 -5.70 -3.14
CA ASP A 39 9.91 -4.68 -2.12
C ASP A 39 9.31 -3.30 -2.52
N GLY A 40 9.40 -2.93 -3.80
CA GLY A 40 8.80 -1.70 -4.32
C GLY A 40 7.27 -1.67 -4.22
N GLN A 41 6.61 -2.79 -4.52
CA GLN A 41 5.16 -2.91 -4.35
C GLN A 41 4.75 -2.81 -2.86
N ARG A 42 5.52 -3.40 -1.96
CA ARG A 42 5.32 -3.28 -0.51
C ARG A 42 5.51 -1.84 -0.04
N GLU A 43 6.52 -1.15 -0.57
CA GLU A 43 6.73 0.26 -0.25
C GLU A 43 5.56 1.13 -0.74
N ILE A 44 5.04 0.88 -1.95
CA ILE A 44 3.83 1.56 -2.45
C ILE A 44 2.64 1.31 -1.51
N ALA A 45 2.41 0.08 -1.06
CA ALA A 45 1.33 -0.24 -0.14
C ALA A 45 1.44 0.55 1.18
N LEU A 46 2.67 0.78 1.68
CA LEU A 46 2.91 1.58 2.88
C LEU A 46 2.70 3.07 2.66
N GLN A 47 3.07 3.60 1.49
CA GLN A 47 2.97 5.03 1.16
C GLN A 47 1.59 5.42 0.66
N VAL A 48 0.91 4.52 -0.05
CA VAL A 48 -0.39 4.71 -0.70
C VAL A 48 -1.27 3.48 -0.42
N PRO A 49 -1.86 3.37 0.78
CA PRO A 49 -2.65 2.20 1.18
C PRO A 49 -3.76 1.84 0.20
N GLU A 50 -4.33 2.82 -0.48
CA GLU A 50 -5.40 2.63 -1.47
C GLU A 50 -4.94 1.85 -2.71
N ALA A 51 -3.62 1.83 -3.00
CA ALA A 51 -3.07 1.11 -4.15
C ALA A 51 -3.19 -0.42 -4.02
N THR A 52 -3.40 -0.93 -2.81
CA THR A 52 -3.61 -2.34 -2.50
C THR A 52 -4.91 -2.59 -1.72
N SER A 53 -5.91 -1.73 -1.94
CA SER A 53 -7.19 -1.84 -1.24
C SER A 53 -7.93 -3.11 -1.63
N VAL A 54 -8.41 -3.82 -0.62
CA VAL A 54 -9.26 -5.01 -0.75
C VAL A 54 -10.54 -4.78 0.07
N THR A 55 -11.68 -5.02 -0.57
CA THR A 55 -12.98 -4.98 0.09
C THR A 55 -13.45 -6.41 0.33
N ALA A 56 -13.72 -6.75 1.58
CA ALA A 56 -14.20 -8.07 1.97
C ALA A 56 -15.13 -8.00 3.20
N PRO A 57 -16.06 -8.96 3.34
CA PRO A 57 -16.80 -9.12 4.58
C PRO A 57 -15.85 -9.46 5.74
N LEU A 58 -16.06 -8.82 6.89
CA LEU A 58 -15.34 -9.07 8.14
C LEU A 58 -16.35 -9.41 9.23
N GLU A 59 -16.27 -10.63 9.76
CA GLU A 59 -16.98 -11.02 10.97
C GLU A 59 -16.35 -10.32 12.18
N LEU A 60 -17.20 -9.66 12.99
CA LEU A 60 -16.75 -8.93 14.16
C LEU A 60 -16.70 -9.84 15.39
N ALA A 61 -15.66 -9.71 16.18
CA ALA A 61 -15.61 -10.31 17.50
C ALA A 61 -16.61 -9.62 18.45
N PRO A 62 -17.25 -10.34 19.39
CA PRO A 62 -18.09 -9.70 20.39
C PRO A 62 -17.33 -8.63 21.19
N GLY A 63 -17.88 -7.42 21.25
CA GLY A 63 -17.28 -6.30 21.97
C GLY A 63 -16.93 -5.12 21.05
N VAL A 64 -16.15 -4.21 21.59
CA VAL A 64 -15.81 -2.93 20.94
C VAL A 64 -14.63 -3.06 19.98
N THR A 65 -13.56 -3.70 20.44
CA THR A 65 -12.29 -3.77 19.70
C THR A 65 -12.32 -4.87 18.65
N GLN A 66 -11.99 -4.52 17.42
CA GLN A 66 -12.00 -5.41 16.27
C GLN A 66 -10.61 -5.44 15.63
N ALA A 67 -10.21 -6.60 15.12
CA ALA A 67 -8.97 -6.73 14.36
C ALA A 67 -9.27 -6.65 12.86
N ILE A 68 -8.38 -6.01 12.09
CA ILE A 68 -8.44 -6.07 10.62
C ILE A 68 -7.96 -7.45 10.12
N PRO A 69 -8.24 -7.83 8.85
CA PRO A 69 -7.73 -9.07 8.27
C PRO A 69 -6.21 -9.20 8.45
N ALA A 70 -5.73 -10.41 8.77
CA ALA A 70 -4.31 -10.66 9.06
C ALA A 70 -3.37 -10.32 7.90
N THR A 71 -3.85 -10.44 6.65
CA THR A 71 -3.12 -10.11 5.42
C THR A 71 -3.01 -8.60 5.17
N SER A 72 -3.79 -7.78 5.90
CA SER A 72 -3.83 -6.33 5.73
C SER A 72 -2.86 -5.64 6.70
N HIS A 73 -2.31 -4.51 6.31
CA HIS A 73 -1.42 -3.72 7.17
C HIS A 73 -2.10 -2.52 7.82
N CYS A 74 -3.20 -2.03 7.26
CA CYS A 74 -4.02 -0.98 7.86
C CYS A 74 -5.48 -1.05 7.37
N LEU A 75 -6.38 -0.44 8.14
CA LEU A 75 -7.76 -0.19 7.74
C LEU A 75 -7.81 1.06 6.84
N ILE A 76 -8.67 1.02 5.83
CA ILE A 76 -8.99 2.18 4.99
C ILE A 76 -10.38 2.71 5.36
N ASP A 77 -11.40 1.83 5.37
CA ASP A 77 -12.78 2.23 5.67
C ASP A 77 -13.65 1.04 6.12
N VAL A 78 -14.76 1.35 6.79
CA VAL A 78 -15.84 0.41 7.11
C VAL A 78 -17.16 1.05 6.69
N PRO A 79 -17.53 0.96 5.40
CA PRO A 79 -18.63 1.74 4.85
C PRO A 79 -20.01 1.30 5.31
N ARG A 80 -20.22 0.02 5.55
CA ARG A 80 -21.53 -0.54 5.87
C ARG A 80 -21.49 -1.88 6.61
N ASN A 81 -22.59 -2.23 7.25
CA ASN A 81 -22.86 -3.60 7.67
C ASN A 81 -23.11 -4.48 6.45
N VAL A 82 -22.85 -5.77 6.53
CA VAL A 82 -23.14 -6.73 5.43
C VAL A 82 -24.64 -6.72 5.07
N THR A 83 -25.50 -6.39 6.01
CA THR A 83 -26.95 -6.21 5.84
C THR A 83 -27.36 -4.95 5.08
N GLY A 84 -26.41 -4.02 4.84
CA GLY A 84 -26.56 -2.84 3.98
C GLY A 84 -26.60 -1.50 4.70
N GLU A 85 -26.80 -1.46 6.01
CA GLU A 85 -26.85 -0.21 6.77
C GLU A 85 -25.48 0.45 6.84
N ALA A 86 -25.46 1.76 6.53
CA ALA A 86 -24.22 2.54 6.51
C ALA A 86 -23.61 2.69 7.90
N ILE A 87 -22.28 2.62 7.93
CA ILE A 87 -21.43 2.90 9.10
C ILE A 87 -20.70 4.21 8.84
N ARG A 88 -20.48 5.01 9.88
CA ARG A 88 -19.80 6.30 9.76
C ARG A 88 -18.56 6.35 10.64
N PRO A 89 -17.47 6.96 10.16
CA PRO A 89 -16.33 7.21 11.02
C PRO A 89 -16.71 8.17 12.16
N ALA A 90 -16.12 7.98 13.32
CA ALA A 90 -16.31 8.85 14.46
C ALA A 90 -15.01 9.01 15.27
N ALA A 91 -14.88 10.16 15.94
CA ALA A 91 -13.76 10.39 16.85
C ALA A 91 -14.07 9.78 18.22
N ARG A 92 -13.10 9.09 18.82
CA ARG A 92 -13.20 8.51 20.18
C ARG A 92 -13.62 9.58 21.20
N ALA A 93 -12.98 10.75 21.18
CA ALA A 93 -13.25 11.83 22.12
C ALA A 93 -14.73 12.23 22.17
N LEU A 94 -15.43 12.17 21.02
CA LEU A 94 -16.87 12.47 20.96
C LEU A 94 -17.68 11.47 21.79
N PHE A 95 -17.35 10.18 21.71
CA PHE A 95 -18.05 9.14 22.46
C PHE A 95 -17.72 9.23 23.96
N ASP A 96 -16.45 9.47 24.31
CA ASP A 96 -16.01 9.58 25.69
C ASP A 96 -16.68 10.77 26.40
N GLU A 97 -16.93 11.87 25.67
CA GLU A 97 -17.60 13.06 26.21
C GLU A 97 -19.13 12.90 26.28
N MET A 98 -19.76 12.50 25.17
CA MET A 98 -21.22 12.50 25.06
C MET A 98 -21.87 11.25 25.66
N ARG A 99 -21.14 10.15 25.78
CA ARG A 99 -21.65 8.84 26.16
C ARG A 99 -20.67 8.04 27.00
N PRO A 100 -20.30 8.54 28.19
CA PRO A 100 -19.40 7.83 29.09
C PRO A 100 -19.91 6.40 29.34
N GLY A 101 -19.05 5.39 29.16
CA GLY A 101 -19.44 3.98 29.28
C GLY A 101 -19.93 3.32 28.00
N TRP A 102 -19.90 4.00 26.85
CA TRP A 102 -20.29 3.46 25.54
C TRP A 102 -19.64 2.11 25.22
N ALA A 103 -18.40 1.88 25.67
CA ALA A 103 -17.67 0.66 25.44
C ALA A 103 -18.21 -0.56 26.21
N THR A 104 -19.04 -0.35 27.23
CA THR A 104 -19.64 -1.41 28.06
C THR A 104 -21.12 -1.63 27.80
N GLU A 105 -21.67 -0.97 26.76
CA GLU A 105 -23.06 -1.16 26.34
C GLU A 105 -23.30 -2.59 25.80
N GLY A 106 -24.56 -2.98 25.71
CA GLY A 106 -24.96 -4.28 25.18
C GLY A 106 -24.59 -4.42 23.69
N GLY A 107 -24.16 -5.60 23.30
CA GLY A 107 -23.80 -5.90 21.90
C GLY A 107 -24.99 -5.82 20.95
N ALA A 108 -24.75 -5.35 19.72
CA ALA A 108 -25.71 -5.25 18.63
C ALA A 108 -25.18 -5.96 17.36
N LEU A 109 -26.10 -6.46 16.52
CA LEU A 109 -25.77 -7.00 15.21
C LEU A 109 -25.45 -5.91 14.18
N ILE A 110 -25.99 -4.69 14.40
CA ILE A 110 -25.84 -3.55 13.50
C ILE A 110 -24.92 -2.53 14.16
N VAL A 111 -23.79 -2.28 13.54
CA VAL A 111 -22.82 -1.25 13.90
C VAL A 111 -23.23 0.06 13.23
N LYS A 112 -23.08 1.18 13.93
CA LYS A 112 -23.42 2.53 13.43
C LYS A 112 -22.19 3.40 13.18
N HIS A 113 -21.15 3.20 13.98
CA HIS A 113 -19.92 3.98 13.89
C HIS A 113 -18.71 3.07 14.05
N PHE A 114 -17.62 3.45 13.38
CA PHE A 114 -16.31 2.90 13.65
C PHE A 114 -15.34 4.03 14.05
N ILE A 115 -14.37 3.68 14.89
CA ILE A 115 -13.34 4.57 15.40
C ILE A 115 -12.00 3.93 15.04
N TYR A 116 -11.19 4.62 14.25
CA TYR A 116 -9.88 4.13 13.84
C TYR A 116 -8.82 5.20 14.06
N ASP A 117 -7.78 4.84 14.78
CA ASP A 117 -6.62 5.69 15.08
C ASP A 117 -5.35 4.97 14.61
N PRO A 118 -4.90 5.23 13.38
CA PRO A 118 -3.73 4.56 12.80
C PRO A 118 -2.41 4.95 13.46
N GLU A 119 -2.35 6.06 14.20
CA GLU A 119 -1.15 6.45 14.95
C GLU A 119 -0.99 5.62 16.22
N ARG A 120 -2.11 5.22 16.81
CA ARG A 120 -2.12 4.36 18.00
C ARG A 120 -1.94 2.89 17.65
N ASP A 121 -2.75 2.38 16.72
CA ASP A 121 -2.68 0.99 16.26
C ASP A 121 -3.30 0.85 14.86
N LYS A 122 -2.50 0.39 13.92
CA LYS A 122 -2.94 0.16 12.53
C LYS A 122 -3.73 -1.13 12.34
N LYS A 123 -3.68 -2.04 13.32
CA LYS A 123 -4.23 -3.40 13.21
C LYS A 123 -5.59 -3.57 13.86
N THR A 124 -6.02 -2.60 14.67
CA THR A 124 -7.30 -2.66 15.37
C THR A 124 -8.11 -1.38 15.13
N PHE A 125 -9.43 -1.53 15.21
CA PHE A 125 -10.39 -0.43 15.21
C PHE A 125 -11.48 -0.72 16.24
N GLU A 126 -12.28 0.27 16.58
CA GLU A 126 -13.38 0.10 17.50
C GLU A 126 -14.71 0.35 16.82
N VAL A 127 -15.77 -0.27 17.33
CA VAL A 127 -17.11 -0.14 16.79
C VAL A 127 -18.11 0.29 17.86
N TRP A 128 -19.10 1.04 17.43
CA TRP A 128 -20.24 1.38 18.29
C TRP A 128 -21.57 1.21 17.51
N PRO A 129 -22.61 0.59 18.13
CA PRO A 129 -22.60 -0.15 19.42
C PRO A 129 -21.56 -1.29 19.41
N PRO A 130 -21.15 -1.79 20.60
CA PRO A 130 -20.32 -2.99 20.67
C PRO A 130 -20.91 -4.12 19.82
N ALA A 131 -20.07 -4.87 19.10
CA ALA A 131 -20.56 -5.95 18.25
C ALA A 131 -21.12 -7.12 19.07
N ALA A 132 -22.23 -7.68 18.65
CA ALA A 132 -22.73 -8.98 19.11
C ALA A 132 -22.11 -10.11 18.27
N ALA A 133 -22.18 -11.36 18.76
CA ALA A 133 -21.81 -12.52 17.97
C ALA A 133 -22.64 -12.60 16.68
N GLY A 134 -21.97 -12.80 15.52
CA GLY A 134 -22.58 -12.83 14.21
C GLY A 134 -22.77 -11.45 13.53
N ALA A 135 -22.32 -10.37 14.16
CA ALA A 135 -22.22 -9.07 13.49
C ALA A 135 -21.13 -9.12 12.43
N ALA A 136 -21.40 -8.58 11.24
CA ALA A 136 -20.45 -8.54 10.14
C ALA A 136 -20.55 -7.24 9.37
N VAL A 137 -19.39 -6.74 8.92
CA VAL A 137 -19.25 -5.47 8.19
C VAL A 137 -18.51 -5.68 6.88
N GLU A 138 -18.72 -4.78 5.93
CA GLU A 138 -17.85 -4.64 4.77
C GLU A 138 -16.60 -3.87 5.23
N CYS A 139 -15.43 -4.50 5.11
CA CYS A 139 -14.15 -3.92 5.51
C CYS A 139 -13.33 -3.61 4.27
N ILE A 140 -12.86 -2.37 4.16
CA ILE A 140 -11.89 -1.95 3.15
C ILE A 140 -10.54 -1.80 3.85
N SER A 141 -9.58 -2.62 3.47
CA SER A 141 -8.25 -2.64 4.09
C SER A 141 -7.16 -2.74 3.03
N SER A 142 -5.96 -2.30 3.36
CA SER A 142 -4.80 -2.37 2.47
C SER A 142 -4.06 -3.69 2.69
N ALA A 143 -4.05 -4.56 1.68
CA ALA A 143 -3.33 -5.83 1.72
C ALA A 143 -1.83 -5.62 1.49
N MET A 144 -0.98 -6.39 2.18
CA MET A 144 0.45 -6.36 1.93
C MET A 144 0.79 -7.29 0.75
N PRO A 145 1.47 -6.80 -0.30
CA PRO A 145 1.91 -7.62 -1.42
C PRO A 145 2.75 -8.82 -0.98
N ASP A 146 2.44 -9.99 -1.50
CA ASP A 146 3.15 -11.24 -1.28
C ASP A 146 3.73 -11.82 -2.58
N ASP A 147 4.39 -12.96 -2.49
CA ASP A 147 5.07 -13.59 -3.62
C ASP A 147 4.11 -14.21 -4.66
N SER A 148 2.82 -14.38 -4.33
CA SER A 148 1.84 -15.03 -5.21
C SER A 148 1.55 -14.23 -6.47
N SER A 149 1.51 -12.89 -6.36
CA SER A 149 1.33 -11.98 -7.49
C SER A 149 2.49 -12.05 -8.47
N MET A 150 3.71 -12.25 -7.96
CA MET A 150 4.92 -12.35 -8.78
C MET A 150 4.92 -13.63 -9.62
N ALA A 151 4.52 -14.75 -9.03
CA ALA A 151 4.41 -16.04 -9.73
C ALA A 151 3.38 -15.98 -10.88
N SER A 152 2.36 -15.15 -10.76
CA SER A 152 1.33 -14.93 -11.77
C SER A 152 1.67 -13.84 -12.79
N ASN A 153 2.82 -13.18 -12.65
CA ASN A 153 3.21 -11.98 -13.43
C ASN A 153 2.14 -10.88 -13.39
N LEU A 154 1.51 -10.70 -12.23
CA LEU A 154 0.51 -9.67 -11.97
C LEU A 154 1.02 -8.69 -10.91
N PHE A 155 0.64 -7.42 -11.03
CA PHE A 155 0.88 -6.48 -9.94
C PHE A 155 -0.09 -6.73 -8.78
N ALA A 156 0.42 -6.63 -7.57
CA ALA A 156 -0.40 -6.52 -6.37
C ALA A 156 -0.89 -5.07 -6.15
N VAL A 157 -0.27 -4.11 -6.84
CA VAL A 157 -0.64 -2.69 -6.86
C VAL A 157 -1.23 -2.31 -8.22
N ASP A 158 -1.90 -1.16 -8.32
CA ASP A 158 -2.41 -0.65 -9.59
C ASP A 158 -1.26 -0.44 -10.60
N SER A 159 -1.48 -0.82 -11.86
CA SER A 159 -0.50 -0.73 -12.95
C SER A 159 -0.01 0.70 -13.25
N ARG A 160 -0.74 1.73 -12.84
CA ARG A 160 -0.29 3.14 -12.90
C ARG A 160 1.05 3.38 -12.18
N HIS A 161 1.41 2.53 -11.22
CA HIS A 161 2.66 2.60 -10.50
C HIS A 161 3.84 1.91 -11.22
N ALA A 162 3.65 1.33 -12.41
CA ALA A 162 4.68 0.58 -13.12
C ALA A 162 5.96 1.40 -13.40
N ASN A 163 5.83 2.70 -13.71
CA ASN A 163 7.00 3.56 -13.90
C ASN A 163 7.74 3.79 -12.59
N GLY A 164 7.03 4.11 -11.49
CA GLY A 164 7.64 4.25 -10.17
C GLY A 164 8.32 2.96 -9.71
N LEU A 165 7.73 1.80 -9.98
CA LEU A 165 8.34 0.50 -9.67
C LEU A 165 9.64 0.29 -10.47
N THR A 166 9.69 0.73 -11.74
CA THR A 166 10.93 0.70 -12.52
C THR A 166 12.01 1.55 -11.84
N ASP A 167 11.68 2.76 -11.42
CA ASP A 167 12.60 3.65 -10.70
C ASP A 167 13.06 3.04 -9.37
N TYR A 168 12.16 2.38 -8.63
CA TYR A 168 12.52 1.71 -7.39
C TYR A 168 13.53 0.56 -7.62
N VAL A 169 13.31 -0.28 -8.63
CA VAL A 169 14.24 -1.37 -8.96
C VAL A 169 15.60 -0.82 -9.37
N VAL A 170 15.63 0.23 -10.20
CA VAL A 170 16.87 0.92 -10.61
C VAL A 170 17.59 1.55 -9.41
N PHE A 171 16.86 2.22 -8.52
CA PHE A 171 17.39 2.74 -7.26
C PHE A 171 18.09 1.65 -6.46
N ARG A 172 17.45 0.51 -6.22
CA ARG A 172 18.01 -0.60 -5.45
C ARG A 172 19.27 -1.16 -6.11
N ALA A 173 19.29 -1.26 -7.43
CA ALA A 173 20.43 -1.72 -8.20
C ALA A 173 21.64 -0.77 -8.09
N LEU A 174 21.41 0.52 -8.36
CA LEU A 174 22.48 1.53 -8.30
C LEU A 174 23.02 1.73 -6.89
N ASN A 175 22.16 1.71 -5.87
CA ASN A 175 22.56 1.83 -4.47
C ASN A 175 23.47 0.67 -4.00
N LYS A 176 23.43 -0.47 -4.68
CA LYS A 176 24.32 -1.59 -4.42
C LYS A 176 25.72 -1.40 -5.02
N LEU A 177 25.88 -0.52 -6.01
CA LEU A 177 27.16 -0.23 -6.67
C LEU A 177 27.93 0.85 -5.90
N THR A 178 28.51 0.48 -4.75
CA THR A 178 29.11 1.42 -3.78
C THR A 178 30.46 2.03 -4.21
N GLY A 179 31.02 1.62 -5.35
CA GLY A 179 32.37 2.04 -5.76
C GLY A 179 32.47 3.42 -6.44
N ASN A 180 31.35 4.06 -6.80
CA ASN A 180 31.35 5.34 -7.51
C ASN A 180 30.26 6.29 -6.94
N PRO A 181 30.65 7.50 -6.47
CA PRO A 181 29.71 8.49 -5.94
C PRO A 181 28.59 8.90 -6.93
N GLN A 182 28.85 8.84 -8.23
CA GLN A 182 27.84 9.14 -9.25
C GLN A 182 26.67 8.16 -9.20
N PHE A 183 26.92 6.88 -8.92
CA PHE A 183 25.84 5.89 -8.79
C PHE A 183 24.92 6.21 -7.61
N LEU A 184 25.45 6.73 -6.51
CA LEU A 184 24.64 7.14 -5.35
C LEU A 184 23.74 8.35 -5.70
N THR A 185 24.25 9.30 -6.48
CA THR A 185 23.46 10.44 -6.95
C THR A 185 22.33 9.97 -7.87
N HIS A 186 22.64 9.10 -8.83
CA HIS A 186 21.61 8.53 -9.71
C HIS A 186 20.60 7.68 -8.93
N ALA A 187 21.06 6.88 -7.96
CA ALA A 187 20.18 6.09 -7.09
C ALA A 187 19.20 7.01 -6.36
N LYS A 188 19.69 8.12 -5.77
CA LYS A 188 18.83 9.09 -5.10
C LYS A 188 17.79 9.68 -6.06
N ASN A 189 18.18 10.07 -7.27
CA ASN A 189 17.25 10.63 -8.25
C ASN A 189 16.13 9.63 -8.59
N HIS A 190 16.44 8.35 -8.77
CA HIS A 190 15.43 7.32 -9.03
C HIS A 190 14.53 7.08 -7.81
N PHE A 191 15.08 7.15 -6.59
CA PHE A 191 14.26 7.07 -5.38
C PHE A 191 13.30 8.27 -5.27
N ASP A 192 13.77 9.47 -5.56
CA ASP A 192 12.95 10.69 -5.55
C ASP A 192 11.82 10.61 -6.60
N LEU A 193 12.09 10.08 -7.80
CA LEU A 193 11.07 9.82 -8.83
C LEU A 193 10.04 8.77 -8.37
N PHE A 194 10.49 7.71 -7.71
CA PHE A 194 9.61 6.73 -7.10
C PHE A 194 8.68 7.39 -6.07
N MET A 195 9.23 8.15 -5.12
CA MET A 195 8.45 8.85 -4.09
C MET A 195 7.47 9.85 -4.72
N TYR A 196 7.87 10.53 -5.78
CA TYR A 196 6.96 11.39 -6.55
C TYR A 196 5.79 10.62 -7.14
N SER A 197 6.04 9.44 -7.69
CA SER A 197 4.97 8.57 -8.23
C SER A 197 3.97 8.10 -7.14
N CYS A 198 4.39 8.11 -5.87
CA CYS A 198 3.55 7.86 -4.71
C CYS A 198 2.83 9.11 -4.18
N GLY A 199 3.02 10.29 -4.81
CA GLY A 199 2.43 11.55 -4.35
C GLY A 199 3.06 12.13 -3.08
N LYS A 200 4.26 11.68 -2.69
CA LYS A 200 4.90 12.03 -1.40
C LYS A 200 6.04 13.05 -1.48
N SER A 201 6.44 13.49 -2.68
CA SER A 201 7.57 14.42 -2.83
C SER A 201 7.15 15.78 -3.36
N ALA A 202 7.50 16.85 -2.64
CA ALA A 202 7.36 18.22 -3.10
C ALA A 202 8.53 18.64 -4.03
N ASP A 203 9.69 17.95 -3.94
CA ASP A 203 10.93 18.36 -4.60
C ASP A 203 11.11 17.77 -6.01
N ALA A 204 10.40 16.71 -6.36
CA ALA A 204 10.54 16.06 -7.66
C ALA A 204 10.05 16.94 -8.84
N GLY A 205 9.11 17.88 -8.58
CA GLY A 205 8.72 18.88 -9.57
C GLY A 205 9.87 19.78 -10.00
N LEU A 206 10.77 20.10 -9.07
CA LEU A 206 12.02 20.86 -9.32
C LEU A 206 13.02 20.04 -10.16
N LEU A 207 13.14 18.74 -9.94
CA LEU A 207 14.05 17.86 -10.68
C LEU A 207 13.57 17.64 -12.14
N LEU A 208 12.27 17.59 -12.39
CA LEU A 208 11.70 17.50 -13.73
C LEU A 208 11.88 18.80 -14.51
N SER A 209 11.67 19.97 -13.88
CA SER A 209 11.89 21.29 -14.51
C SER A 209 13.35 21.56 -14.85
N GLN A 210 14.30 21.01 -14.11
CA GLN A 210 15.73 21.11 -14.44
C GLN A 210 16.15 20.22 -15.62
N ARG A 211 15.42 19.14 -15.89
CA ARG A 211 15.65 18.28 -17.08
C ARG A 211 15.14 18.89 -18.37
N GLU A 212 14.08 19.71 -18.33
CA GLU A 212 13.56 20.43 -19.50
C GLU A 212 14.39 21.67 -19.86
N ALA A 213 15.24 22.15 -18.92
CA ALA A 213 16.08 23.31 -19.11
C ALA A 213 17.54 23.00 -19.50
N ALA A 214 17.91 21.72 -19.61
CA ALA A 214 19.25 21.24 -20.00
C ALA A 214 19.22 20.49 -21.32
#